data_8830679d1589137f5662483f8215951e
#
_entry.id   8830679d1589137f5662483f8215951e
#
_cell.length_a   1.000
_cell.length_b   1.000
_cell.length_c   1.000
_cell.angle_alpha   90.00
_cell.angle_beta   90.00
_cell.angle_gamma   90.00
#
_symmetry.space_group_name_H-M   'P 1'
#
loop_
_entity.id
_entity.type
_entity.pdbx_description
1 polymer ?
#
loop_
_entity_poly.entity_id
_entity_poly.type
_entity_poly.pdbx_seq_one_letter_code
_entity_poly.pdbx_strand_id
1 'polypeptide(L)'
;MSRALRYTFFMKALVLTKFGGPDGLEVQQMPDPAAAEGQTLVEVQAGGLNFADVMTLEGGYPGVPKPPLIVGREFAGSEKASRRRVMGYTQWGAFAQVASVRPQLLWPVPDHWSSEEAAAFPVNFLTAYFAYWKAGLTEKSAGTRVLIHAAAGGVGTAAVQIGKILGVETYGTSSSEEKLARASELGLQHGINYKQKDYEDAIREMTNGEGVDAVLEMLGGEHTAKSVRCLREFGRVIVYGSATGEKGTLDPRILYARGTSVHGLWLTQLANNRSVMESGWKQLSEWIERDLLRPVIGEVFPLEKAREAYLRLREGKNVGKLVLKVS
;
A
#
# COMPACT_ATOMS: atom_id res chain seq x y z
N MET A 1 -13.29 44.55 -23.68
CA MET A 1 -13.20 43.38 -22.76
C MET A 1 -13.08 42.11 -23.60
N SER A 2 -11.86 41.62 -23.78
CA SER A 2 -11.59 40.40 -24.56
C SER A 2 -12.01 39.16 -23.74
N ARG A 3 -13.02 38.44 -24.22
CA ARG A 3 -13.39 37.11 -23.71
C ARG A 3 -12.28 36.15 -24.14
N ALA A 4 -11.30 35.91 -23.29
CA ALA A 4 -10.31 34.86 -23.52
C ALA A 4 -11.09 33.53 -23.68
N LEU A 5 -11.03 32.95 -24.87
CA LEU A 5 -11.48 31.58 -25.11
C LEU A 5 -10.70 30.67 -24.19
N ARG A 6 -11.32 30.16 -23.11
CA ARG A 6 -10.75 29.09 -22.29
C ARG A 6 -10.84 27.81 -23.11
N TYR A 7 -9.74 27.41 -23.73
CA TYR A 7 -9.63 26.09 -24.33
C TYR A 7 -9.72 25.07 -23.18
N THR A 8 -10.78 24.27 -23.16
CA THR A 8 -10.90 23.13 -22.27
C THR A 8 -10.11 21.97 -22.89
N PHE A 9 -8.99 21.62 -22.28
CA PHE A 9 -8.26 20.41 -22.64
C PHE A 9 -8.95 19.22 -21.99
N PHE A 10 -8.93 18.07 -22.65
CA PHE A 10 -9.50 16.83 -22.16
C PHE A 10 -8.41 15.80 -21.96
N MET A 11 -8.52 15.04 -20.89
CA MET A 11 -7.64 13.94 -20.50
C MET A 11 -8.40 12.62 -20.40
N LYS A 12 -7.76 11.51 -20.67
CA LYS A 12 -8.27 10.20 -20.28
C LYS A 12 -8.20 10.04 -18.76
N ALA A 13 -9.25 9.50 -18.16
CA ALA A 13 -9.34 9.18 -16.76
C ALA A 13 -10.12 7.89 -16.53
N LEU A 14 -9.73 7.12 -15.51
CA LEU A 14 -10.48 5.96 -15.04
C LEU A 14 -11.53 6.43 -14.03
N VAL A 15 -12.78 6.35 -14.41
CA VAL A 15 -13.92 6.87 -13.65
C VAL A 15 -14.73 5.71 -13.08
N LEU A 16 -14.97 5.72 -11.78
CA LEU A 16 -15.98 4.91 -11.14
C LEU A 16 -17.34 5.59 -11.32
N THR A 17 -18.25 5.00 -12.09
CA THR A 17 -19.57 5.57 -12.40
C THR A 17 -20.64 5.11 -11.41
N LYS A 18 -20.44 3.97 -10.75
CA LYS A 18 -21.30 3.41 -9.69
C LYS A 18 -20.50 2.48 -8.78
N PHE A 19 -20.91 2.36 -7.53
CA PHE A 19 -20.38 1.34 -6.62
C PHE A 19 -20.83 -0.08 -7.03
N GLY A 20 -20.14 -1.09 -6.53
CA GLY A 20 -20.43 -2.50 -6.76
C GLY A 20 -19.28 -3.25 -7.45
N GLY A 21 -18.08 -2.72 -7.38
CA GLY A 21 -16.86 -3.36 -7.87
C GLY A 21 -16.39 -2.88 -9.24
N PRO A 22 -15.50 -3.64 -9.89
CA PRO A 22 -14.82 -3.22 -11.12
C PRO A 22 -15.73 -3.00 -12.35
N ASP A 23 -16.96 -3.50 -12.31
CA ASP A 23 -17.94 -3.29 -13.40
C ASP A 23 -18.48 -1.85 -13.46
N GLY A 24 -18.22 -1.04 -12.44
CA GLY A 24 -18.51 0.39 -12.43
C GLY A 24 -17.42 1.25 -13.05
N LEU A 25 -16.30 0.68 -13.50
CA LEU A 25 -15.17 1.41 -14.06
C LEU A 25 -15.32 1.66 -15.55
N GLU A 26 -15.06 2.90 -15.95
CA GLU A 26 -15.05 3.34 -17.34
C GLU A 26 -13.86 4.26 -17.60
N VAL A 27 -13.19 4.11 -18.74
CA VAL A 27 -12.23 5.11 -19.22
C VAL A 27 -13.03 6.19 -19.95
N GLN A 28 -12.96 7.42 -19.45
CA GLN A 28 -13.71 8.55 -19.96
C GLN A 28 -12.78 9.72 -20.33
N GLN A 29 -13.24 10.57 -21.25
CA GLN A 29 -12.63 11.88 -21.51
C GLN A 29 -13.18 12.88 -20.50
N MET A 30 -12.31 13.39 -19.65
CA MET A 30 -12.64 14.36 -18.61
C MET A 30 -11.91 15.67 -18.87
N PRO A 31 -12.48 16.82 -18.49
CA PRO A 31 -11.72 18.06 -18.54
C PRO A 31 -10.46 17.97 -17.68
N ASP A 32 -9.35 18.54 -18.18
CA ASP A 32 -8.13 18.70 -17.38
C ASP A 32 -8.48 19.42 -16.06
N PRO A 33 -7.96 18.93 -14.91
CA PRO A 33 -8.18 19.64 -13.66
C PRO A 33 -7.45 20.99 -13.67
N ALA A 34 -8.08 22.00 -13.08
CA ALA A 34 -7.33 23.16 -12.63
C ALA A 34 -6.57 22.81 -11.35
N ALA A 35 -5.37 23.37 -11.18
CA ALA A 35 -4.68 23.24 -9.89
C ALA A 35 -5.55 23.93 -8.82
N ALA A 36 -5.96 23.17 -7.79
CA ALA A 36 -6.60 23.77 -6.63
C ALA A 36 -5.57 24.61 -5.84
N GLU A 37 -6.06 25.51 -4.99
CA GLU A 37 -5.18 26.33 -4.16
C GLU A 37 -4.20 25.46 -3.35
N GLY A 38 -2.92 25.76 -3.42
CA GLY A 38 -1.85 24.99 -2.77
C GLY A 38 -1.56 23.62 -3.40
N GLN A 39 -2.08 23.33 -4.59
CA GLN A 39 -1.79 22.11 -5.34
C GLN A 39 -1.00 22.39 -6.62
N THR A 40 -0.34 21.37 -7.13
CA THR A 40 0.35 21.36 -8.42
C THR A 40 -0.24 20.29 -9.33
N LEU A 41 -0.02 20.44 -10.64
CA LEU A 41 -0.46 19.49 -11.65
C LEU A 41 0.69 18.56 -12.03
N VAL A 42 0.36 17.27 -12.13
CA VAL A 42 1.28 16.22 -12.58
C VAL A 42 0.71 15.54 -13.81
N GLU A 43 1.51 15.42 -14.85
CA GLU A 43 1.26 14.56 -16.01
C GLU A 43 1.59 13.13 -15.60
N VAL A 44 0.56 12.31 -15.40
CA VAL A 44 0.70 10.94 -14.87
C VAL A 44 1.04 9.97 -15.99
N GLN A 45 2.06 9.16 -15.78
CA GLN A 45 2.51 8.11 -16.70
C GLN A 45 2.09 6.72 -16.23
N ALA A 46 2.17 6.47 -14.92
CA ALA A 46 1.80 5.19 -14.34
C ALA A 46 1.08 5.37 -13.00
N GLY A 47 0.22 4.44 -12.63
CA GLY A 47 -0.49 4.42 -11.35
C GLY A 47 -0.48 3.04 -10.71
N GLY A 48 -0.21 2.94 -9.41
CA GLY A 48 -0.17 1.69 -8.66
C GLY A 48 -1.53 1.31 -8.09
N LEU A 49 -1.97 0.06 -8.30
CA LEU A 49 -3.22 -0.44 -7.74
C LEU A 49 -3.04 -0.85 -6.28
N ASN A 50 -4.03 -0.55 -5.47
CA ASN A 50 -4.06 -0.89 -4.05
C ASN A 50 -5.34 -1.65 -3.68
N PHE A 51 -5.28 -2.49 -2.65
CA PHE A 51 -6.49 -3.13 -2.13
C PHE A 51 -7.51 -2.10 -1.60
N ALA A 52 -7.04 -0.95 -1.12
CA ALA A 52 -7.86 0.20 -0.77
C ALA A 52 -8.71 0.72 -1.94
N ASP A 53 -8.23 0.57 -3.18
CA ASP A 53 -9.00 0.91 -4.37
C ASP A 53 -10.13 -0.10 -4.59
N VAL A 54 -9.90 -1.40 -4.35
CA VAL A 54 -10.98 -2.42 -4.39
C VAL A 54 -12.10 -2.05 -3.41
N MET A 55 -11.75 -1.71 -2.17
CA MET A 55 -12.73 -1.23 -1.18
C MET A 55 -13.44 0.05 -1.63
N THR A 56 -12.74 0.93 -2.36
CA THR A 56 -13.32 2.15 -2.95
C THR A 56 -14.38 1.81 -3.99
N LEU A 57 -14.10 0.87 -4.89
CA LEU A 57 -15.03 0.44 -5.94
C LEU A 57 -16.32 -0.18 -5.35
N GLU A 58 -16.22 -0.79 -4.19
CA GLU A 58 -17.34 -1.36 -3.45
C GLU A 58 -18.09 -0.34 -2.57
N GLY A 59 -17.56 0.88 -2.43
CA GLY A 59 -18.14 1.93 -1.57
C GLY A 59 -17.83 1.77 -0.08
N GLY A 60 -16.99 0.79 0.28
CA GLY A 60 -16.64 0.45 1.67
C GLY A 60 -15.43 1.21 2.23
N TYR A 61 -14.68 1.96 1.41
CA TYR A 61 -13.51 2.69 1.90
C TYR A 61 -13.92 3.95 2.68
N PRO A 62 -13.33 4.22 3.87
CA PRO A 62 -13.70 5.38 4.68
C PRO A 62 -13.57 6.71 3.91
N GLY A 63 -14.64 7.50 3.92
CA GLY A 63 -14.67 8.82 3.28
C GLY A 63 -14.71 8.81 1.75
N VAL A 64 -15.04 7.68 1.11
CA VAL A 64 -15.18 7.62 -0.35
C VAL A 64 -16.33 8.52 -0.82
N PRO A 65 -16.10 9.44 -1.80
CA PRO A 65 -17.15 10.24 -2.39
C PRO A 65 -18.13 9.38 -3.19
N LYS A 66 -19.36 9.87 -3.35
CA LYS A 66 -20.31 9.22 -4.26
C LYS A 66 -19.80 9.32 -5.71
N PRO A 67 -19.96 8.26 -6.53
CA PRO A 67 -19.70 8.36 -7.96
C PRO A 67 -20.53 9.45 -8.66
N PRO A 68 -20.02 10.05 -9.77
CA PRO A 68 -18.80 9.66 -10.46
C PRO A 68 -17.52 10.13 -9.75
N LEU A 69 -16.47 9.29 -9.76
CA LEU A 69 -15.20 9.55 -9.09
C LEU A 69 -14.02 9.06 -9.93
N ILE A 70 -13.01 9.89 -10.18
CA ILE A 70 -11.74 9.43 -10.72
C ILE A 70 -11.00 8.67 -9.62
N VAL A 71 -10.68 7.41 -9.87
CA VAL A 71 -10.06 6.52 -8.89
C VAL A 71 -8.53 6.60 -8.90
N GLY A 72 -7.88 5.82 -8.01
CA GLY A 72 -6.43 5.74 -7.88
C GLY A 72 -5.85 6.63 -6.79
N ARG A 73 -4.78 6.13 -6.15
CA ARG A 73 -4.20 6.76 -4.95
C ARG A 73 -2.73 7.11 -5.07
N GLU A 74 -2.00 6.41 -5.92
CA GLU A 74 -0.58 6.66 -6.12
C GLU A 74 -0.24 6.60 -7.60
N PHE A 75 0.81 7.30 -7.94
CA PHE A 75 1.21 7.50 -9.32
C PHE A 75 2.69 7.87 -9.43
N ALA A 76 3.20 7.80 -10.66
CA ALA A 76 4.42 8.47 -11.09
C ALA A 76 4.18 9.22 -12.40
N GLY A 77 4.94 10.29 -12.60
CA GLY A 77 4.83 11.12 -13.77
C GLY A 77 5.77 12.33 -13.73
N SER A 78 5.38 13.41 -14.41
CA SER A 78 6.16 14.65 -14.45
C SER A 78 5.33 15.84 -13.98
N GLU A 79 5.86 16.63 -13.06
CA GLU A 79 5.24 17.87 -12.63
C GLU A 79 5.14 18.85 -13.82
N LYS A 80 3.94 19.35 -14.12
CA LYS A 80 3.72 20.15 -15.34
C LYS A 80 4.60 21.40 -15.41
N ALA A 81 4.80 22.07 -14.27
CA ALA A 81 5.52 23.35 -14.22
C ALA A 81 7.04 23.17 -14.31
N SER A 82 7.61 22.26 -13.52
CA SER A 82 9.05 22.06 -13.40
C SER A 82 9.62 20.99 -14.33
N ARG A 83 8.76 20.14 -14.92
CA ARG A 83 9.12 18.94 -15.71
C ARG A 83 9.90 17.89 -14.90
N ARG A 84 9.99 18.06 -13.59
CA ARG A 84 10.66 17.12 -12.68
C ARG A 84 9.88 15.82 -12.62
N ARG A 85 10.57 14.68 -12.71
CA ARG A 85 9.99 13.35 -12.49
C ARG A 85 9.63 13.20 -11.02
N VAL A 86 8.38 12.84 -10.77
CA VAL A 86 7.85 12.69 -9.41
C VAL A 86 7.03 11.41 -9.28
N MET A 87 7.05 10.84 -8.08
CA MET A 87 6.07 9.88 -7.61
C MET A 87 5.26 10.50 -6.49
N GLY A 88 4.04 10.07 -6.29
CA GLY A 88 3.20 10.74 -5.32
C GLY A 88 2.02 9.94 -4.82
N TYR A 89 1.41 10.49 -3.77
CA TYR A 89 0.19 9.99 -3.15
C TYR A 89 -0.91 11.04 -3.19
N THR A 90 -2.10 10.60 -3.52
CA THR A 90 -3.34 11.37 -3.38
C THR A 90 -4.44 10.46 -2.84
N GLN A 91 -5.49 11.03 -2.27
CA GLN A 91 -6.59 10.20 -1.79
C GLN A 91 -7.44 9.61 -2.95
N TRP A 92 -7.59 10.38 -4.03
CA TRP A 92 -8.37 10.07 -5.23
C TRP A 92 -7.72 10.72 -6.45
N GLY A 93 -8.09 10.28 -7.66
CA GLY A 93 -7.74 10.97 -8.89
C GLY A 93 -6.38 10.65 -9.49
N ALA A 94 -5.68 9.61 -9.02
CA ALA A 94 -4.37 9.24 -9.56
C ALA A 94 -4.43 8.57 -10.93
N PHE A 95 -5.55 7.94 -11.31
CA PHE A 95 -5.65 7.22 -12.58
C PHE A 95 -6.30 8.10 -13.67
N ALA A 96 -5.64 9.23 -13.94
CA ALA A 96 -5.96 10.16 -15.00
C ALA A 96 -4.66 10.72 -15.58
N GLN A 97 -4.66 11.15 -16.84
CA GLN A 97 -3.46 11.70 -17.49
C GLN A 97 -2.91 12.96 -16.80
N VAL A 98 -3.77 13.69 -16.08
CA VAL A 98 -3.36 14.83 -15.26
C VAL A 98 -4.01 14.72 -13.89
N ALA A 99 -3.19 14.80 -12.84
CA ALA A 99 -3.65 14.82 -11.45
C ALA A 99 -3.31 16.15 -10.77
N SER A 100 -4.23 16.68 -9.93
CA SER A 100 -3.98 17.82 -9.05
C SER A 100 -3.60 17.30 -7.67
N VAL A 101 -2.41 17.65 -7.15
CA VAL A 101 -1.80 17.01 -6.00
C VAL A 101 -1.17 18.02 -5.06
N ARG A 102 -1.21 17.74 -3.76
CA ARG A 102 -0.51 18.52 -2.74
C ARG A 102 1.01 18.33 -2.88
N PRO A 103 1.83 19.41 -3.02
CA PRO A 103 3.28 19.29 -3.24
C PRO A 103 4.02 18.49 -2.16
N GLN A 104 3.55 18.52 -0.90
CA GLN A 104 4.13 17.77 0.21
C GLN A 104 3.92 16.25 0.12
N LEU A 105 3.14 15.78 -0.85
CA LEU A 105 2.92 14.36 -1.15
C LEU A 105 3.52 13.96 -2.50
N LEU A 106 4.46 14.76 -2.99
CA LEU A 106 5.27 14.49 -4.17
C LEU A 106 6.72 14.27 -3.77
N TRP A 107 7.32 13.24 -4.31
CA TRP A 107 8.70 12.87 -4.05
C TRP A 107 9.45 12.67 -5.36
N PRO A 108 10.77 12.95 -5.40
CA PRO A 108 11.56 12.75 -6.59
C PRO A 108 11.66 11.26 -6.94
N VAL A 109 11.64 10.96 -8.23
CA VAL A 109 11.88 9.61 -8.75
C VAL A 109 13.39 9.41 -8.93
N PRO A 110 13.99 8.32 -8.42
CA PRO A 110 15.38 7.97 -8.74
C PRO A 110 15.59 7.86 -10.25
N ASP A 111 16.72 8.32 -10.77
CA ASP A 111 16.98 8.39 -12.21
C ASP A 111 16.88 7.02 -12.90
N HIS A 112 17.31 5.96 -12.20
CA HIS A 112 17.34 4.59 -12.71
C HIS A 112 16.01 3.83 -12.55
N TRP A 113 14.96 4.45 -11.97
CA TRP A 113 13.64 3.83 -11.88
C TRP A 113 12.76 4.19 -13.06
N SER A 114 12.02 3.21 -13.57
CA SER A 114 10.94 3.46 -14.52
C SER A 114 9.76 4.18 -13.83
N SER A 115 8.81 4.67 -14.63
CA SER A 115 7.58 5.28 -14.09
C SER A 115 6.70 4.23 -13.40
N GLU A 116 6.72 3.00 -13.88
CA GLU A 116 6.00 1.88 -13.27
C GLU A 116 6.59 1.51 -11.91
N GLU A 117 7.92 1.43 -11.78
CA GLU A 117 8.59 1.23 -10.49
C GLU A 117 8.26 2.36 -9.52
N ALA A 118 8.37 3.61 -9.97
CA ALA A 118 8.08 4.78 -9.15
C ALA A 118 6.60 4.81 -8.69
N ALA A 119 5.65 4.44 -9.56
CA ALA A 119 4.23 4.35 -9.21
C ALA A 119 3.91 3.21 -8.24
N ALA A 120 4.78 2.21 -8.12
CA ALA A 120 4.61 1.07 -7.22
C ALA A 120 5.14 1.32 -5.80
N PHE A 121 5.79 2.46 -5.54
CA PHE A 121 6.50 2.73 -4.29
C PHE A 121 5.65 3.40 -3.20
N PRO A 122 4.98 4.55 -3.40
CA PRO A 122 4.53 5.42 -2.32
C PRO A 122 3.65 4.73 -1.28
N VAL A 123 2.53 4.13 -1.69
CA VAL A 123 1.57 3.52 -0.74
C VAL A 123 2.18 2.30 -0.05
N ASN A 124 2.89 1.45 -0.80
CA ASN A 124 3.43 0.22 -0.24
C ASN A 124 4.51 0.48 0.79
N PHE A 125 5.51 1.30 0.45
CA PHE A 125 6.67 1.52 1.32
C PHE A 125 6.35 2.46 2.49
N LEU A 126 5.53 3.49 2.28
CA LEU A 126 5.06 4.33 3.38
C LEU A 126 4.21 3.52 4.37
N THR A 127 3.30 2.66 3.87
CA THR A 127 2.48 1.81 4.75
C THR A 127 3.36 0.83 5.54
N ALA A 128 4.28 0.14 4.86
CA ALA A 128 5.19 -0.79 5.53
C ALA A 128 6.09 -0.08 6.56
N TYR A 129 6.69 1.06 6.20
CA TYR A 129 7.51 1.86 7.11
C TYR A 129 6.74 2.29 8.35
N PHE A 130 5.56 2.87 8.16
CA PHE A 130 4.76 3.32 9.29
C PHE A 130 4.19 2.17 10.12
N ALA A 131 4.02 0.98 9.55
CA ALA A 131 3.67 -0.20 10.31
C ALA A 131 4.80 -0.61 11.27
N TYR A 132 6.05 -0.65 10.82
CA TYR A 132 7.21 -0.86 11.68
C TYR A 132 7.37 0.26 12.73
N TRP A 133 7.24 1.52 12.32
CA TRP A 133 7.30 2.67 13.24
C TRP A 133 6.24 2.58 14.34
N LYS A 134 4.98 2.26 14.01
CA LYS A 134 3.91 2.07 15.01
C LYS A 134 4.15 0.85 15.90
N ALA A 135 4.79 -0.18 15.38
CA ALA A 135 5.23 -1.32 16.18
C ALA A 135 6.39 -0.95 17.14
N GLY A 136 6.97 0.24 17.01
CA GLY A 136 8.12 0.68 17.80
C GLY A 136 9.43 0.03 17.37
N LEU A 137 9.49 -0.49 16.14
CA LEU A 137 10.64 -1.18 15.58
C LEU A 137 11.51 -0.20 14.77
N THR A 138 12.79 -0.15 15.10
CA THR A 138 13.82 0.71 14.51
C THR A 138 15.05 -0.13 14.19
N GLU A 139 16.12 0.49 13.68
CA GLU A 139 17.41 -0.19 13.44
C GLU A 139 18.02 -0.85 14.72
N LYS A 140 17.58 -0.44 15.91
CA LYS A 140 17.97 -1.06 17.19
C LYS A 140 17.13 -2.29 17.55
N SER A 141 16.22 -2.70 16.70
CA SER A 141 15.26 -3.80 16.93
C SER A 141 15.73 -5.13 16.31
N ALA A 142 17.03 -5.27 16.03
CA ALA A 142 17.59 -6.50 15.51
C ALA A 142 17.25 -7.70 16.41
N GLY A 143 16.85 -8.82 15.78
CA GLY A 143 16.46 -10.05 16.48
C GLY A 143 15.03 -10.07 17.01
N THR A 144 14.24 -9.00 16.87
CA THR A 144 12.80 -9.05 17.13
C THR A 144 12.07 -9.79 16.01
N ARG A 145 10.98 -10.47 16.33
CA ARG A 145 10.20 -11.33 15.41
C ARG A 145 8.98 -10.59 14.89
N VAL A 146 8.78 -10.59 13.58
CA VAL A 146 7.66 -9.90 12.93
C VAL A 146 6.91 -10.82 11.98
N LEU A 147 5.61 -11.00 12.20
CA LEU A 147 4.73 -11.69 11.26
C LEU A 147 4.15 -10.69 10.25
N ILE A 148 4.31 -10.99 8.96
CA ILE A 148 3.83 -10.18 7.83
C ILE A 148 2.76 -10.98 7.08
N HIS A 149 1.50 -10.56 7.14
CA HIS A 149 0.47 -11.18 6.31
C HIS A 149 0.59 -10.74 4.85
N ALA A 150 0.26 -11.67 3.93
CA ALA A 150 0.40 -11.47 2.50
C ALA A 150 1.80 -10.98 2.08
N ALA A 151 2.86 -11.65 2.58
CA ALA A 151 4.26 -11.24 2.44
C ALA A 151 4.74 -11.06 0.99
N ALA A 152 4.11 -11.71 0.02
CA ALA A 152 4.39 -11.55 -1.40
C ALA A 152 3.52 -10.49 -2.10
N GLY A 153 2.61 -9.80 -1.40
CA GLY A 153 1.81 -8.70 -1.93
C GLY A 153 2.57 -7.37 -1.96
N GLY A 154 1.92 -6.30 -2.41
CA GLY A 154 2.58 -5.00 -2.55
C GLY A 154 3.20 -4.48 -1.25
N VAL A 155 2.40 -4.33 -0.17
CA VAL A 155 2.92 -3.90 1.15
C VAL A 155 3.81 -4.98 1.76
N GLY A 156 3.48 -6.27 1.55
CA GLY A 156 4.26 -7.39 2.10
C GLY A 156 5.70 -7.40 1.58
N THR A 157 5.92 -7.24 0.28
CA THR A 157 7.27 -7.18 -0.32
C THR A 157 8.07 -5.96 0.17
N ALA A 158 7.43 -4.83 0.40
CA ALA A 158 8.04 -3.65 1.02
C ALA A 158 8.40 -3.92 2.50
N ALA A 159 7.49 -4.55 3.25
CA ALA A 159 7.71 -4.89 4.66
C ALA A 159 8.86 -5.88 4.84
N VAL A 160 8.98 -6.88 3.97
CA VAL A 160 10.11 -7.84 3.96
C VAL A 160 11.46 -7.12 3.77
N GLN A 161 11.54 -6.22 2.80
CA GLN A 161 12.77 -5.43 2.54
C GLN A 161 13.11 -4.52 3.73
N ILE A 162 12.13 -3.81 4.28
CA ILE A 162 12.34 -2.97 5.47
C ILE A 162 12.75 -3.82 6.67
N GLY A 163 12.10 -4.98 6.88
CA GLY A 163 12.46 -5.92 7.92
C GLY A 163 13.92 -6.38 7.85
N LYS A 164 14.40 -6.67 6.63
CA LYS A 164 15.82 -6.99 6.37
C LYS A 164 16.76 -5.84 6.78
N ILE A 165 16.40 -4.59 6.45
CA ILE A 165 17.20 -3.41 6.82
C ILE A 165 17.25 -3.23 8.34
N LEU A 166 16.11 -3.44 9.02
CA LEU A 166 16.00 -3.31 10.47
C LEU A 166 16.62 -4.50 11.23
N GLY A 167 17.01 -5.56 10.53
CA GLY A 167 17.57 -6.77 11.12
C GLY A 167 16.56 -7.59 11.94
N VAL A 168 15.25 -7.41 11.70
CA VAL A 168 14.20 -8.18 12.37
C VAL A 168 14.06 -9.56 11.74
N GLU A 169 13.71 -10.56 12.54
CA GLU A 169 13.40 -11.91 12.08
C GLU A 169 11.98 -11.93 11.51
N THR A 170 11.84 -12.20 10.21
CA THR A 170 10.58 -12.07 9.48
C THR A 170 9.91 -13.42 9.24
N TYR A 171 8.63 -13.49 9.59
CA TYR A 171 7.70 -14.58 9.30
C TYR A 171 6.66 -14.05 8.32
N GLY A 172 6.37 -14.77 7.24
CA GLY A 172 5.47 -14.26 6.22
C GLY A 172 4.42 -15.26 5.78
N THR A 173 3.15 -14.87 5.74
CA THR A 173 2.08 -15.73 5.21
C THR A 173 1.87 -15.49 3.72
N SER A 174 1.61 -16.56 2.96
CA SER A 174 1.16 -16.49 1.58
C SER A 174 0.32 -17.70 1.19
N SER A 175 -0.28 -17.67 -0.01
CA SER A 175 -1.19 -18.71 -0.51
C SER A 175 -0.49 -19.82 -1.30
N SER A 176 0.80 -19.73 -1.57
CA SER A 176 1.56 -20.74 -2.31
C SER A 176 3.06 -20.64 -2.01
N GLU A 177 3.76 -21.77 -2.21
CA GLU A 177 5.22 -21.86 -2.07
C GLU A 177 5.96 -20.96 -3.07
N GLU A 178 5.44 -20.83 -4.29
CA GLU A 178 6.02 -19.95 -5.32
C GLU A 178 6.06 -18.49 -4.83
N LYS A 179 4.97 -18.00 -4.24
CA LYS A 179 4.91 -16.66 -3.67
C LYS A 179 5.85 -16.48 -2.48
N LEU A 180 5.97 -17.50 -1.64
CA LEU A 180 6.91 -17.49 -0.51
C LEU A 180 8.35 -17.46 -1.00
N ALA A 181 8.69 -18.24 -2.04
CA ALA A 181 10.00 -18.21 -2.64
C ALA A 181 10.37 -16.81 -3.15
N ARG A 182 9.44 -16.11 -3.83
CA ARG A 182 9.66 -14.73 -4.27
C ARG A 182 9.85 -13.75 -3.10
N ALA A 183 9.12 -13.93 -2.00
CA ALA A 183 9.34 -13.12 -0.78
C ALA A 183 10.68 -13.43 -0.12
N SER A 184 11.14 -14.69 -0.16
CA SER A 184 12.44 -15.10 0.38
C SER A 184 13.61 -14.49 -0.38
N GLU A 185 13.50 -14.32 -1.70
CA GLU A 185 14.51 -13.60 -2.51
C GLU A 185 14.69 -12.14 -2.03
N LEU A 186 13.64 -11.52 -1.44
CA LEU A 186 13.68 -10.18 -0.88
C LEU A 186 14.20 -10.13 0.57
N GLY A 187 14.30 -11.29 1.22
CA GLY A 187 14.80 -11.40 2.60
C GLY A 187 13.81 -11.95 3.62
N LEU A 188 12.67 -12.51 3.20
CA LEU A 188 11.79 -13.25 4.11
C LEU A 188 12.50 -14.51 4.61
N GLN A 189 12.59 -14.66 5.95
CA GLN A 189 13.33 -15.77 6.57
C GLN A 189 12.46 -17.01 6.79
N HIS A 190 11.19 -16.82 7.18
CA HIS A 190 10.27 -17.93 7.48
C HIS A 190 8.96 -17.76 6.71
N GLY A 191 8.74 -18.64 5.72
CA GLY A 191 7.52 -18.67 4.92
C GLY A 191 6.46 -19.59 5.53
N ILE A 192 5.19 -19.16 5.53
CA ILE A 192 4.04 -19.94 6.00
C ILE A 192 3.00 -19.98 4.89
N ASN A 193 2.80 -21.15 4.29
CA ASN A 193 1.72 -21.38 3.36
C ASN A 193 0.43 -21.66 4.13
N TYR A 194 -0.42 -20.64 4.26
CA TYR A 194 -1.64 -20.74 5.07
C TYR A 194 -2.71 -21.70 4.48
N LYS A 195 -2.54 -22.17 3.26
CA LYS A 195 -3.38 -23.22 2.68
C LYS A 195 -2.99 -24.63 3.14
N GLN A 196 -1.76 -24.80 3.61
CA GLN A 196 -1.23 -26.09 4.06
C GLN A 196 -1.19 -26.18 5.58
N LYS A 197 -0.92 -25.08 6.27
CA LYS A 197 -0.77 -25.04 7.73
C LYS A 197 -1.40 -23.76 8.28
N ASP A 198 -2.12 -23.91 9.37
CA ASP A 198 -2.62 -22.78 10.14
C ASP A 198 -1.46 -21.90 10.61
N TYR A 199 -1.53 -20.60 10.39
CA TYR A 199 -0.40 -19.71 10.69
C TYR A 199 -0.19 -19.47 12.20
N GLU A 200 -1.24 -19.58 13.04
CA GLU A 200 -1.10 -19.50 14.49
C GLU A 200 -0.30 -20.70 15.01
N ASP A 201 -0.64 -21.90 14.54
CA ASP A 201 0.08 -23.13 14.89
C ASP A 201 1.52 -23.11 14.36
N ALA A 202 1.72 -22.61 13.12
CA ALA A 202 3.03 -22.46 12.54
C ALA A 202 3.92 -21.50 13.35
N ILE A 203 3.41 -20.33 13.73
CA ILE A 203 4.14 -19.37 14.57
C ILE A 203 4.47 -19.97 15.94
N ARG A 204 3.52 -20.64 16.57
CA ARG A 204 3.76 -21.29 17.87
C ARG A 204 4.88 -22.32 17.80
N GLU A 205 4.90 -23.14 16.76
CA GLU A 205 5.95 -24.15 16.55
C GLU A 205 7.31 -23.51 16.25
N MET A 206 7.36 -22.56 15.28
CA MET A 206 8.61 -21.92 14.86
C MET A 206 9.26 -21.06 15.96
N THR A 207 8.46 -20.60 16.93
CA THR A 207 8.93 -19.73 18.02
C THR A 207 9.00 -20.47 19.37
N ASN A 208 8.92 -21.81 19.38
CA ASN A 208 8.88 -22.62 20.60
C ASN A 208 7.80 -22.15 21.61
N GLY A 209 6.66 -21.68 21.13
CA GLY A 209 5.54 -21.21 21.93
C GLY A 209 5.62 -19.74 22.37
N GLU A 210 6.74 -19.06 22.16
CA GLU A 210 6.92 -17.65 22.58
C GLU A 210 6.04 -16.67 21.80
N GLY A 211 5.92 -16.85 20.47
CA GLY A 211 5.24 -15.93 19.57
C GLY A 211 6.15 -14.84 19.00
N VAL A 212 5.53 -13.84 18.34
CA VAL A 212 6.23 -12.73 17.65
C VAL A 212 6.04 -11.39 18.38
N ASP A 213 6.94 -10.44 18.17
CA ASP A 213 6.89 -9.10 18.74
C ASP A 213 5.85 -8.22 18.09
N ALA A 214 5.69 -8.38 16.78
CA ALA A 214 4.71 -7.61 16.03
C ALA A 214 4.05 -8.45 14.93
N VAL A 215 2.81 -8.07 14.59
CA VAL A 215 2.09 -8.58 13.42
C VAL A 215 1.68 -7.40 12.56
N LEU A 216 2.04 -7.43 11.28
CA LEU A 216 1.57 -6.50 10.26
C LEU A 216 0.31 -7.10 9.63
N GLU A 217 -0.86 -6.61 10.05
CA GLU A 217 -2.17 -7.20 9.82
C GLU A 217 -2.99 -6.38 8.82
N MET A 218 -3.45 -7.04 7.75
CA MET A 218 -4.27 -6.41 6.71
C MET A 218 -5.49 -7.25 6.32
N LEU A 219 -5.68 -8.41 6.93
CA LEU A 219 -6.75 -9.33 6.56
C LEU A 219 -8.11 -8.89 7.14
N GLY A 220 -8.13 -8.44 8.39
CA GLY A 220 -9.38 -8.10 9.08
C GLY A 220 -10.17 -9.32 9.52
N GLY A 221 -11.45 -9.13 9.83
CA GLY A 221 -12.31 -10.20 10.31
C GLY A 221 -11.74 -10.88 11.56
N GLU A 222 -11.85 -12.18 11.63
CA GLU A 222 -11.32 -13.01 12.72
C GLU A 222 -9.79 -13.05 12.77
N HIS A 223 -9.11 -12.68 11.68
CA HIS A 223 -7.65 -12.67 11.61
C HIS A 223 -7.03 -11.68 12.59
N THR A 224 -7.70 -10.58 12.92
CA THR A 224 -7.18 -9.62 13.90
C THR A 224 -7.03 -10.28 15.29
N ALA A 225 -8.04 -10.99 15.76
CA ALA A 225 -7.98 -11.71 17.02
C ALA A 225 -6.95 -12.86 16.98
N LYS A 226 -6.86 -13.55 15.84
CA LYS A 226 -5.89 -14.63 15.63
C LYS A 226 -4.46 -14.08 15.61
N SER A 227 -4.22 -12.91 15.00
CA SER A 227 -2.93 -12.21 15.01
C SER A 227 -2.51 -11.82 16.43
N VAL A 228 -3.44 -11.43 17.30
CA VAL A 228 -3.13 -11.17 18.71
C VAL A 228 -2.66 -12.45 19.43
N ARG A 229 -3.22 -13.63 19.10
CA ARG A 229 -2.76 -14.90 19.68
C ARG A 229 -1.37 -15.34 19.22
N CYS A 230 -0.92 -14.85 18.06
CA CYS A 230 0.45 -15.06 17.59
C CYS A 230 1.50 -14.22 18.33
N LEU A 231 1.08 -13.18 19.07
CA LEU A 231 2.02 -12.29 19.78
C LEU A 231 2.64 -12.99 21.00
N ARG A 232 3.87 -12.61 21.31
CA ARG A 232 4.44 -12.79 22.65
C ARG A 232 3.90 -11.74 23.62
N GLU A 233 4.27 -11.82 24.91
CA GLU A 233 3.94 -10.78 25.88
C GLU A 233 4.45 -9.39 25.42
N PHE A 234 3.62 -8.37 25.64
CA PHE A 234 3.84 -6.98 25.23
C PHE A 234 3.97 -6.73 23.71
N GLY A 235 3.65 -7.76 22.90
CA GLY A 235 3.64 -7.65 21.44
C GLY A 235 2.52 -6.75 20.90
N ARG A 236 2.62 -6.38 19.62
CA ARG A 236 1.72 -5.42 18.98
C ARG A 236 1.18 -5.93 17.65
N VAL A 237 -0.11 -5.79 17.42
CA VAL A 237 -0.72 -5.94 16.08
C VAL A 237 -0.91 -4.56 15.48
N ILE A 238 -0.44 -4.37 14.25
CA ILE A 238 -0.64 -3.14 13.47
C ILE A 238 -1.64 -3.44 12.35
N VAL A 239 -2.86 -2.97 12.51
CA VAL A 239 -3.96 -3.18 11.55
C VAL A 239 -3.96 -2.03 10.54
N TYR A 240 -3.71 -2.33 9.26
CA TYR A 240 -3.68 -1.34 8.19
C TYR A 240 -4.60 -1.66 7.01
N GLY A 241 -5.40 -2.70 7.12
CA GLY A 241 -6.34 -3.14 6.09
C GLY A 241 -7.45 -4.02 6.64
N SER A 242 -8.35 -4.42 5.74
CA SER A 242 -9.43 -5.38 5.99
C SER A 242 -9.76 -6.09 4.68
N ALA A 243 -8.82 -6.92 4.20
CA ALA A 243 -8.91 -7.54 2.87
C ALA A 243 -10.03 -8.57 2.76
N THR A 244 -10.44 -9.20 3.87
CA THR A 244 -11.60 -10.10 3.87
C THR A 244 -12.93 -9.36 3.70
N GLY A 245 -12.96 -8.06 4.05
CA GLY A 245 -14.21 -7.28 4.12
C GLY A 245 -15.13 -7.69 5.29
N GLU A 246 -14.72 -8.67 6.09
CA GLU A 246 -15.51 -9.21 7.19
C GLU A 246 -15.34 -8.38 8.45
N LYS A 247 -16.39 -8.36 9.28
CA LYS A 247 -16.33 -7.81 10.63
C LYS A 247 -15.75 -8.85 11.55
N GLY A 248 -14.72 -8.47 12.33
CA GLY A 248 -14.15 -9.31 13.37
C GLY A 248 -14.59 -8.87 14.77
N THR A 249 -14.43 -9.78 15.72
CA THR A 249 -14.61 -9.51 17.14
C THR A 249 -13.28 -9.73 17.88
N LEU A 250 -12.98 -8.85 18.82
CA LEU A 250 -11.79 -8.96 19.66
C LEU A 250 -12.24 -8.95 21.13
N ASP A 251 -12.03 -10.05 21.83
CA ASP A 251 -12.24 -10.08 23.28
C ASP A 251 -11.09 -9.31 23.98
N PRO A 252 -11.38 -8.18 24.66
CA PRO A 252 -10.32 -7.38 25.29
C PRO A 252 -9.54 -8.14 26.38
N ARG A 253 -10.06 -9.26 26.89
CA ARG A 253 -9.36 -10.09 27.87
C ARG A 253 -8.05 -10.65 27.33
N ILE A 254 -7.97 -10.96 26.04
CA ILE A 254 -6.73 -11.46 25.43
C ILE A 254 -5.63 -10.38 25.37
N LEU A 255 -5.98 -9.11 25.44
CA LEU A 255 -5.02 -8.01 25.43
C LEU A 255 -4.37 -7.83 26.79
N TYR A 256 -5.19 -7.63 27.85
CA TYR A 256 -4.63 -7.36 29.17
C TYR A 256 -3.96 -8.57 29.80
N ALA A 257 -4.39 -9.79 29.46
CA ALA A 257 -3.81 -11.03 30.00
C ALA A 257 -2.30 -11.19 29.67
N ARG A 258 -1.86 -10.61 28.56
CA ARG A 258 -0.47 -10.67 28.07
C ARG A 258 0.16 -9.28 27.83
N GLY A 259 -0.53 -8.20 28.19
CA GLY A 259 -0.05 -6.84 27.94
C GLY A 259 0.11 -6.49 26.47
N THR A 260 -0.59 -7.20 25.57
CA THR A 260 -0.52 -6.97 24.13
C THR A 260 -1.39 -5.78 23.71
N SER A 261 -1.16 -5.24 22.49
CA SER A 261 -1.92 -4.10 21.98
C SER A 261 -2.25 -4.23 20.50
N VAL A 262 -3.32 -3.57 20.08
CA VAL A 262 -3.74 -3.44 18.68
C VAL A 262 -3.76 -1.97 18.30
N HIS A 263 -3.05 -1.61 17.22
CA HIS A 263 -2.92 -0.25 16.73
C HIS A 263 -3.44 -0.14 15.31
N GLY A 264 -4.30 0.83 15.05
CA GLY A 264 -4.71 1.17 13.69
C GLY A 264 -3.65 1.99 12.96
N LEU A 265 -3.49 1.73 11.67
CA LEU A 265 -2.67 2.51 10.75
C LEU A 265 -3.50 2.85 9.50
N TRP A 266 -3.71 4.13 9.25
CA TRP A 266 -4.37 4.61 8.05
C TRP A 266 -3.52 5.66 7.36
N LEU A 267 -2.93 5.31 6.21
CA LEU A 267 -1.99 6.18 5.50
C LEU A 267 -2.63 7.53 5.14
N THR A 268 -3.90 7.56 4.75
CA THR A 268 -4.63 8.81 4.47
C THR A 268 -4.64 9.77 5.65
N GLN A 269 -4.77 9.26 6.88
CA GLN A 269 -4.71 10.08 8.10
C GLN A 269 -3.29 10.61 8.31
N LEU A 270 -2.27 9.77 8.13
CA LEU A 270 -0.87 10.20 8.26
C LEU A 270 -0.48 11.23 7.20
N ALA A 271 -1.00 11.11 5.98
CA ALA A 271 -0.77 12.06 4.90
C ALA A 271 -1.28 13.49 5.20
N ASN A 272 -2.13 13.66 6.20
CA ASN A 272 -2.56 14.97 6.70
C ASN A 272 -1.63 15.53 7.79
N ASN A 273 -0.67 14.74 8.28
CA ASN A 273 0.35 15.18 9.24
C ASN A 273 1.69 15.34 8.50
N ARG A 274 2.00 16.59 8.14
CA ARG A 274 3.18 16.91 7.35
C ARG A 274 4.48 16.44 8.00
N SER A 275 4.68 16.71 9.29
CA SER A 275 5.93 16.35 9.97
C SER A 275 6.16 14.83 10.04
N VAL A 276 5.10 14.05 10.24
CA VAL A 276 5.16 12.59 10.23
C VAL A 276 5.52 12.07 8.84
N MET A 277 4.87 12.60 7.78
CA MET A 277 5.17 12.20 6.41
C MET A 277 6.59 12.56 5.98
N GLU A 278 7.06 13.77 6.32
CA GLU A 278 8.43 14.21 6.04
C GLU A 278 9.46 13.34 6.75
N SER A 279 9.22 12.97 8.02
CA SER A 279 10.08 12.06 8.77
C SER A 279 10.15 10.67 8.14
N GLY A 280 9.00 10.09 7.79
CA GLY A 280 8.95 8.78 7.12
C GLY A 280 9.61 8.80 5.76
N TRP A 281 9.34 9.84 4.96
CA TRP A 281 9.99 9.99 3.65
C TRP A 281 11.51 10.16 3.76
N LYS A 282 11.98 10.96 4.72
CA LYS A 282 13.42 11.13 4.95
C LYS A 282 14.12 9.78 5.14
N GLN A 283 13.59 8.92 5.99
CA GLN A 283 14.16 7.59 6.21
C GLN A 283 14.09 6.70 4.96
N LEU A 284 12.95 6.71 4.26
CA LEU A 284 12.82 5.93 3.04
C LEU A 284 13.76 6.43 1.94
N SER A 285 13.94 7.75 1.77
CA SER A 285 14.86 8.31 0.77
C SER A 285 16.32 7.92 1.05
N GLU A 286 16.76 7.92 2.31
CA GLU A 286 18.09 7.43 2.69
C GLU A 286 18.31 5.97 2.29
N TRP A 287 17.31 5.12 2.43
CA TRP A 287 17.39 3.72 2.03
C TRP A 287 17.32 3.54 0.50
N ILE A 288 16.56 4.38 -0.20
CA ILE A 288 16.54 4.40 -1.67
C ILE A 288 17.90 4.80 -2.24
N GLU A 289 18.51 5.86 -1.72
CA GLU A 289 19.84 6.36 -2.14
C GLU A 289 20.95 5.31 -1.95
N ARG A 290 20.77 4.40 -0.98
CA ARG A 290 21.68 3.27 -0.72
C ARG A 290 21.30 2.01 -1.49
N ASP A 291 20.34 2.06 -2.40
CA ASP A 291 19.80 0.92 -3.19
C ASP A 291 19.33 -0.28 -2.32
N LEU A 292 18.79 0.03 -1.13
CA LEU A 292 18.29 -0.97 -0.19
C LEU A 292 16.82 -1.30 -0.41
N LEU A 293 16.08 -0.44 -1.10
CA LEU A 293 14.65 -0.60 -1.37
C LEU A 293 14.37 -0.52 -2.86
N ARG A 294 13.62 -1.49 -3.36
CA ARG A 294 13.15 -1.49 -4.75
C ARG A 294 11.74 -2.05 -4.85
N PRO A 295 10.82 -1.37 -5.57
CA PRO A 295 9.48 -1.89 -5.81
C PRO A 295 9.50 -3.20 -6.58
N VAL A 296 8.63 -4.13 -6.21
CA VAL A 296 8.41 -5.38 -6.94
C VAL A 296 7.17 -5.22 -7.79
N ILE A 297 7.34 -5.19 -9.12
CA ILE A 297 6.24 -5.12 -10.07
C ILE A 297 5.81 -6.55 -10.43
N GLY A 298 4.53 -6.83 -10.25
CA GLY A 298 3.94 -8.10 -10.65
C GLY A 298 3.53 -8.08 -12.11
N GLU A 299 2.74 -7.07 -12.49
CA GLU A 299 2.25 -6.94 -13.87
C GLU A 299 1.86 -5.50 -14.17
N VAL A 300 1.99 -5.10 -15.44
CA VAL A 300 1.61 -3.78 -15.94
C VAL A 300 0.46 -3.94 -16.93
N PHE A 301 -0.61 -3.18 -16.73
CA PHE A 301 -1.79 -3.17 -17.58
C PHE A 301 -1.97 -1.80 -18.25
N PRO A 302 -2.46 -1.72 -19.48
CA PRO A 302 -2.95 -0.44 -20.00
C PRO A 302 -4.19 0.03 -19.20
N LEU A 303 -4.43 1.34 -19.16
CA LEU A 303 -5.55 1.93 -18.40
C LEU A 303 -6.91 1.31 -18.78
N GLU A 304 -7.09 0.98 -20.05
CA GLU A 304 -8.30 0.36 -20.59
C GLU A 304 -8.56 -1.06 -20.05
N LYS A 305 -7.52 -1.71 -19.50
CA LYS A 305 -7.63 -3.02 -18.84
C LYS A 305 -7.70 -2.95 -17.30
N ALA A 306 -7.99 -1.79 -16.76
CA ALA A 306 -8.08 -1.59 -15.31
C ALA A 306 -9.05 -2.59 -14.64
N ARG A 307 -10.20 -2.89 -15.27
CA ARG A 307 -11.14 -3.90 -14.76
C ARG A 307 -10.47 -5.27 -14.54
N GLU A 308 -9.70 -5.73 -15.52
CA GLU A 308 -8.95 -6.99 -15.43
C GLU A 308 -7.91 -6.96 -14.31
N ALA A 309 -7.17 -5.86 -14.21
CA ALA A 309 -6.16 -5.66 -13.17
C ALA A 309 -6.78 -5.69 -11.75
N TYR A 310 -7.94 -5.06 -11.55
CA TYR A 310 -8.65 -5.10 -10.26
C TYR A 310 -9.19 -6.48 -9.91
N LEU A 311 -9.71 -7.23 -10.87
CA LEU A 311 -10.15 -8.61 -10.66
C LEU A 311 -8.96 -9.48 -10.22
N ARG A 312 -7.81 -9.35 -10.88
CA ARG A 312 -6.58 -10.06 -10.54
C ARG A 312 -6.08 -9.71 -9.13
N LEU A 313 -6.15 -8.42 -8.76
CA LEU A 313 -5.79 -7.98 -7.42
C LEU A 313 -6.71 -8.57 -6.35
N ARG A 314 -8.04 -8.56 -6.59
CA ARG A 314 -9.05 -9.10 -5.67
C ARG A 314 -8.90 -10.61 -5.46
N GLU A 315 -8.53 -11.35 -6.50
CA GLU A 315 -8.25 -12.78 -6.42
C GLU A 315 -6.95 -13.12 -5.69
N GLY A 316 -6.15 -12.10 -5.35
CA GLY A 316 -4.87 -12.29 -4.67
C GLY A 316 -3.86 -13.11 -5.48
N LYS A 317 -3.94 -13.11 -6.82
CA LYS A 317 -3.08 -13.89 -7.71
C LYS A 317 -1.75 -13.21 -8.04
N ASN A 318 -1.58 -11.96 -7.65
CA ASN A 318 -0.36 -11.19 -7.91
C ASN A 318 0.76 -11.51 -6.93
N VAL A 319 1.99 -11.28 -7.39
CA VAL A 319 3.19 -11.06 -6.58
C VAL A 319 3.58 -9.59 -6.77
N GLY A 320 3.92 -8.89 -5.68
CA GLY A 320 4.24 -7.46 -5.79
C GLY A 320 3.05 -6.59 -6.22
N LYS A 321 3.35 -5.49 -6.88
CA LYS A 321 2.40 -4.44 -7.27
C LYS A 321 1.85 -4.65 -8.67
N LEU A 322 0.55 -4.46 -8.86
CA LEU A 322 -0.05 -4.25 -10.17
C LEU A 322 -0.05 -2.77 -10.51
N VAL A 323 0.29 -2.43 -11.75
CA VAL A 323 0.45 -1.05 -12.21
C VAL A 323 -0.39 -0.82 -13.46
N LEU A 324 -1.03 0.35 -13.55
CA LEU A 324 -1.69 0.84 -14.76
C LEU A 324 -0.76 1.80 -15.49
N LYS A 325 -0.56 1.58 -16.79
CA LYS A 325 0.04 2.57 -17.68
C LYS A 325 -1.06 3.55 -18.09
N VAL A 326 -0.89 4.83 -17.72
CA VAL A 326 -1.90 5.89 -17.90
C VAL A 326 -1.67 6.65 -19.20
N SER A 327 -0.41 6.87 -19.57
CA SER A 327 -0.01 7.54 -20.82
C SER A 327 1.26 6.94 -21.42
#